data_8bff227008087dbe62b99658a0cb4466
#
_entry.id   8bff227008087dbe62b99658a0cb4466
#
_cell.length_a   1.000
_cell.length_b   1.000
_cell.length_c   1.000
_cell.angle_alpha   90.00
_cell.angle_beta   90.00
_cell.angle_gamma   90.00
#
_symmetry.space_group_name_H-M   'P 1'
#
loop_
_entity.id
_entity.type
_entity.pdbx_description
1 polymer ?
#
loop_
_entity_poly.entity_id
_entity_poly.type
_entity_poly.pdbx_seq_one_letter_code
_entity_poly.pdbx_strand_id
1 'polypeptide(L)'
;MSCGDRLVTGAPGLLRRWSWAYAGIVTGPGAMAVEPAHPPAAMMRVSNPVVRGLLRSPAGGPMRRQFMVLRFFGRKTGRRYDVPVVAHRLDGELYALTDARWRNNFRGGADVEVTLDGHVTRMRGELLDDPETVAPLYARAIDHFGVKRAQRMLGLKIHTPATPATEALTEAARHYHLSAIRLTVRT
;
A
#
# COMPACT_ATOMS: atom_id res chain seq x y z
N MET A 1 26.38 -74.57 10.90
CA MET A 1 25.84 -74.70 12.28
C MET A 1 25.58 -73.28 12.78
N SER A 2 24.42 -72.94 12.63
CA SER A 2 23.31 -72.96 13.56
C SER A 2 23.16 -71.60 14.29
N CYS A 3 22.08 -70.93 13.95
CA CYS A 3 21.01 -70.44 14.83
C CYS A 3 21.39 -69.28 15.75
N GLY A 4 20.62 -68.26 15.86
CA GLY A 4 19.21 -67.94 15.90
C GLY A 4 19.09 -66.49 16.25
N ASP A 5 18.30 -65.83 15.59
CA ASP A 5 16.95 -65.46 15.88
C ASP A 5 16.74 -64.70 17.23
N ARG A 6 16.39 -63.44 17.16
CA ARG A 6 15.08 -62.98 17.63
C ARG A 6 14.96 -61.43 17.68
N LEU A 7 14.09 -60.95 16.85
CA LEU A 7 13.17 -59.83 17.03
C LEU A 7 13.07 -59.25 18.47
N VAL A 8 13.18 -57.91 18.63
CA VAL A 8 12.25 -57.12 19.43
C VAL A 8 11.94 -55.81 18.75
N THR A 9 10.71 -55.72 18.36
CA THR A 9 9.87 -54.57 18.04
C THR A 9 10.03 -53.42 19.02
N GLY A 10 10.02 -52.19 18.47
CA GLY A 10 9.90 -50.99 19.26
C GLY A 10 9.90 -49.73 18.39
N ALA A 11 8.83 -49.45 17.61
CA ALA A 11 8.46 -48.08 17.33
C ALA A 11 7.87 -47.49 18.66
N PRO A 12 7.98 -46.19 18.92
CA PRO A 12 7.49 -45.13 18.07
C PRO A 12 8.33 -43.85 18.08
N GLY A 13 8.32 -43.14 17.03
CA GLY A 13 8.93 -41.82 17.00
C GLY A 13 8.13 -40.86 16.13
N LEU A 14 6.83 -40.74 16.39
CA LEU A 14 5.89 -39.86 15.69
C LEU A 14 5.97 -38.38 16.19
N LEU A 15 7.17 -37.84 16.39
CA LEU A 15 7.33 -36.43 16.83
C LEU A 15 8.44 -35.68 16.11
N ARG A 16 8.85 -36.10 14.90
CA ARG A 16 9.84 -35.35 14.11
C ARG A 16 9.40 -35.01 12.69
N ARG A 17 8.10 -34.76 12.46
CA ARG A 17 7.57 -34.42 11.13
C ARG A 17 6.87 -33.07 11.02
N TRP A 18 7.05 -32.16 11.98
CA TRP A 18 6.40 -30.84 11.92
C TRP A 18 7.40 -29.67 11.86
N SER A 19 8.67 -29.93 11.60
CA SER A 19 9.70 -28.88 11.54
C SER A 19 10.08 -28.43 10.13
N TRP A 20 9.43 -28.94 9.06
CA TRP A 20 9.80 -28.64 7.67
C TRP A 20 8.79 -27.79 6.92
N ALA A 21 7.68 -27.40 7.54
CA ALA A 21 6.61 -26.69 6.83
C ALA A 21 6.72 -25.17 6.84
N TYR A 22 7.73 -24.59 7.48
CA TYR A 22 7.91 -23.13 7.53
C TYR A 22 9.24 -22.61 6.97
N ALA A 23 10.04 -23.49 6.38
CA ALA A 23 11.28 -23.08 5.70
C ALA A 23 11.18 -23.40 4.22
N GLY A 24 10.39 -22.65 3.46
CA GLY A 24 10.31 -22.94 2.04
C GLY A 24 9.19 -22.27 1.27
N ILE A 25 8.83 -21.02 1.57
CA ILE A 25 8.40 -20.15 0.49
C ILE A 25 9.67 -19.48 0.00
N VAL A 26 10.47 -20.27 -0.71
CA VAL A 26 11.51 -19.75 -1.59
C VAL A 26 10.75 -18.98 -2.68
N THR A 27 10.72 -17.68 -2.59
CA THR A 27 10.47 -16.81 -3.73
C THR A 27 11.42 -17.27 -4.82
N GLY A 28 10.88 -17.78 -5.93
CA GLY A 28 11.67 -18.11 -7.11
C GLY A 28 12.48 -16.86 -7.52
N PRO A 29 13.61 -17.02 -8.19
CA PRO A 29 14.42 -15.89 -8.65
C PRO A 29 13.55 -15.05 -9.60
N GLY A 30 13.08 -13.86 -9.12
CA GLY A 30 12.25 -12.92 -9.86
C GLY A 30 10.94 -12.49 -9.18
N ALA A 31 10.51 -13.10 -8.07
CA ALA A 31 9.31 -12.61 -7.37
C ALA A 31 9.65 -11.42 -6.48
N MET A 32 9.08 -10.26 -6.79
CA MET A 32 9.24 -9.07 -5.95
C MET A 32 8.50 -9.25 -4.62
N ALA A 33 9.05 -8.73 -3.54
CA ALA A 33 8.43 -8.78 -2.21
C ALA A 33 7.10 -8.00 -2.15
N VAL A 34 6.88 -7.08 -3.07
CA VAL A 34 5.71 -6.22 -3.17
C VAL A 34 5.29 -6.06 -4.63
N GLU A 35 3.99 -6.18 -4.91
CA GLU A 35 3.39 -5.95 -6.23
C GLU A 35 2.12 -5.09 -6.12
N PRO A 36 1.81 -4.21 -7.08
CA PRO A 36 0.53 -3.51 -7.11
C PRO A 36 -0.64 -4.48 -7.27
N ALA A 37 -1.67 -4.28 -6.44
CA ALA A 37 -2.94 -5.01 -6.53
C ALA A 37 -4.00 -4.07 -7.10
N HIS A 38 -4.06 -3.95 -8.43
CA HIS A 38 -5.06 -3.10 -9.07
C HIS A 38 -6.42 -3.79 -9.14
N PRO A 39 -7.45 -3.25 -8.50
CA PRO A 39 -8.81 -3.68 -8.80
C PRO A 39 -9.17 -3.34 -10.25
N PRO A 40 -10.07 -4.11 -10.90
CA PRO A 40 -10.50 -3.84 -12.27
C PRO A 40 -10.96 -2.38 -12.45
N ALA A 41 -10.54 -1.74 -13.54
CA ALA A 41 -10.84 -0.32 -13.83
C ALA A 41 -12.36 0.00 -13.80
N ALA A 42 -13.21 -0.97 -14.14
CA ALA A 42 -14.66 -0.85 -14.04
C ALA A 42 -15.14 -0.68 -12.59
N MET A 43 -14.55 -1.41 -11.65
CA MET A 43 -14.86 -1.31 -10.22
C MET A 43 -14.46 0.06 -9.65
N MET A 44 -13.33 0.62 -10.10
CA MET A 44 -12.89 1.97 -9.73
C MET A 44 -13.84 3.06 -10.23
N ARG A 45 -14.41 2.91 -11.43
CA ARG A 45 -15.38 3.88 -11.98
C ARG A 45 -16.70 3.93 -11.20
N VAL A 46 -17.17 2.80 -10.70
CA VAL A 46 -18.43 2.69 -9.96
C VAL A 46 -18.26 3.09 -8.50
N SER A 47 -17.14 2.71 -7.87
CA SER A 47 -16.91 3.00 -6.45
C SER A 47 -16.58 4.47 -6.16
N ASN A 48 -15.95 5.18 -7.10
CA ASN A 48 -15.53 6.56 -6.90
C ASN A 48 -16.68 7.55 -6.56
N PRO A 49 -17.86 7.55 -7.25
CA PRO A 49 -18.96 8.45 -6.88
C PRO A 49 -19.58 8.09 -5.52
N VAL A 50 -19.69 6.79 -5.20
CA VAL A 50 -20.24 6.30 -3.91
C VAL A 50 -19.30 6.70 -2.76
N VAL A 51 -18.00 6.44 -2.91
CA VAL A 51 -16.99 6.82 -1.90
C VAL A 51 -16.97 8.33 -1.70
N ARG A 52 -17.04 9.13 -2.77
CA ARG A 52 -17.13 10.59 -2.66
C ARG A 52 -18.38 11.07 -1.92
N GLY A 53 -19.52 10.46 -2.20
CA GLY A 53 -20.77 10.75 -1.51
C GLY A 53 -20.68 10.44 -0.01
N LEU A 54 -20.15 9.26 0.33
CA LEU A 54 -19.97 8.81 1.70
C LEU A 54 -18.99 9.70 2.49
N LEU A 55 -17.89 10.10 1.88
CA LEU A 55 -16.89 10.98 2.52
C LEU A 55 -17.42 12.41 2.77
N ARG A 56 -18.44 12.84 2.03
CA ARG A 56 -19.13 14.12 2.23
C ARG A 56 -20.28 14.03 3.23
N SER A 57 -20.77 12.80 3.48
CA SER A 57 -21.92 12.57 4.37
C SER A 57 -21.48 12.44 5.83
N PRO A 58 -22.27 12.91 6.81
CA PRO A 58 -22.06 12.61 8.23
C PRO A 58 -21.99 11.10 8.53
N ALA A 59 -22.67 10.28 7.73
CA ALA A 59 -22.68 8.82 7.86
C ALA A 59 -21.33 8.13 7.54
N GLY A 60 -20.33 8.87 7.04
CA GLY A 60 -19.01 8.33 6.69
C GLY A 60 -18.16 7.84 7.86
N GLY A 61 -18.53 8.19 9.12
CA GLY A 61 -17.90 7.68 10.34
C GLY A 61 -16.36 7.62 10.30
N PRO A 62 -15.76 6.51 10.75
CA PRO A 62 -14.29 6.34 10.77
C PRO A 62 -13.62 6.41 9.39
N MET A 63 -14.35 6.11 8.30
CA MET A 63 -13.81 6.20 6.94
C MET A 63 -13.41 7.62 6.56
N ARG A 64 -14.10 8.64 7.05
CA ARG A 64 -13.78 10.06 6.75
C ARG A 64 -12.42 10.48 7.26
N ARG A 65 -11.92 9.86 8.33
CA ARG A 65 -10.59 10.12 8.89
C ARG A 65 -9.48 9.40 8.13
N GLN A 66 -9.83 8.31 7.43
CA GLN A 66 -8.89 7.44 6.75
C GLN A 66 -8.77 7.77 5.26
N PHE A 67 -9.82 8.34 4.65
CA PHE A 67 -9.84 8.69 3.24
C PHE A 67 -9.99 10.20 3.08
N MET A 68 -9.32 10.72 2.08
CA MET A 68 -9.44 12.11 1.65
C MET A 68 -9.81 12.19 0.17
N VAL A 69 -10.37 13.31 -0.25
CA VAL A 69 -10.61 13.61 -1.65
C VAL A 69 -9.67 14.72 -2.08
N LEU A 70 -8.85 14.44 -3.08
CA LEU A 70 -7.99 15.42 -3.74
C LEU A 70 -8.75 16.02 -4.93
N ARG A 71 -8.97 17.34 -4.91
CA ARG A 71 -9.59 18.07 -6.00
C ARG A 71 -8.58 19.00 -6.63
N PHE A 72 -8.27 18.78 -7.89
CA PHE A 72 -7.27 19.55 -8.64
C PHE A 72 -7.64 19.65 -10.12
N PHE A 73 -6.95 20.53 -10.84
CA PHE A 73 -7.08 20.67 -12.29
C PHE A 73 -5.94 19.96 -13.00
N GLY A 74 -6.27 19.24 -14.08
CA GLY A 74 -5.28 18.53 -14.88
C GLY A 74 -4.39 19.50 -15.65
N ARG A 75 -3.08 19.39 -15.50
CA ARG A 75 -2.07 20.28 -16.12
C ARG A 75 -2.18 20.41 -17.64
N LYS A 76 -2.53 19.30 -18.31
CA LYS A 76 -2.62 19.25 -19.79
C LYS A 76 -4.02 19.60 -20.30
N THR A 77 -5.05 19.28 -19.55
CA THR A 77 -6.43 19.31 -20.04
C THR A 77 -7.29 20.38 -19.39
N GLY A 78 -6.85 20.99 -18.29
CA GLY A 78 -7.66 21.90 -17.48
C GLY A 78 -8.89 21.24 -16.83
N ARG A 79 -9.11 19.92 -17.05
CA ARG A 79 -10.25 19.22 -16.45
C ARG A 79 -10.08 19.11 -14.94
N ARG A 80 -11.19 19.26 -14.25
CA ARG A 80 -11.27 19.05 -12.81
C ARG A 80 -11.30 17.55 -12.49
N TYR A 81 -10.47 17.15 -11.55
CA TYR A 81 -10.41 15.81 -11.00
C TYR A 81 -10.81 15.84 -9.53
N ASP A 82 -11.60 14.87 -9.11
CA ASP A 82 -11.94 14.57 -7.72
C ASP A 82 -11.50 13.13 -7.46
N VAL A 83 -10.38 12.94 -6.78
CA VAL A 83 -9.75 11.62 -6.58
C VAL A 83 -9.81 11.24 -5.11
N PRO A 84 -10.58 10.20 -4.74
CA PRO A 84 -10.55 9.66 -3.39
C PRO A 84 -9.29 8.80 -3.21
N VAL A 85 -8.57 9.05 -2.15
CA VAL A 85 -7.32 8.35 -1.78
C VAL A 85 -7.27 8.11 -0.28
N VAL A 86 -6.43 7.18 0.15
CA VAL A 86 -6.13 7.00 1.58
C VAL A 86 -5.28 8.16 2.07
N ALA A 87 -5.62 8.71 3.22
CA ALA A 87 -4.85 9.75 3.90
C ALA A 87 -3.78 9.09 4.77
N HIS A 88 -2.50 9.29 4.44
CA HIS A 88 -1.38 8.80 5.23
C HIS A 88 -0.77 9.97 6.00
N ARG A 89 -0.90 9.93 7.34
CA ARG A 89 -0.22 10.87 8.23
C ARG A 89 1.07 10.21 8.70
N LEU A 90 2.20 10.69 8.21
CA LEU A 90 3.53 10.17 8.51
C LEU A 90 4.39 11.34 8.99
N ASP A 91 4.97 11.22 10.18
CA ASP A 91 5.84 12.25 10.79
C ASP A 91 5.23 13.66 10.81
N GLY A 92 3.92 13.73 11.05
CA GLY A 92 3.20 15.02 11.08
C GLY A 92 2.81 15.58 9.73
N GLU A 93 3.28 15.01 8.64
CA GLU A 93 2.93 15.40 7.27
C GLU A 93 1.83 14.51 6.68
N LEU A 94 1.11 15.04 5.69
CA LEU A 94 0.02 14.35 5.00
C LEU A 94 0.46 13.91 3.62
N TYR A 95 0.27 12.61 3.31
CA TYR A 95 0.65 12.01 2.04
C TYR A 95 -0.51 11.26 1.38
N ALA A 96 -0.48 11.21 0.05
CA ALA A 96 -1.21 10.24 -0.76
C ALA A 96 -0.21 9.32 -1.45
N LEU A 97 -0.20 8.03 -1.09
CA LEU A 97 0.65 7.02 -1.72
C LEU A 97 -0.08 6.43 -2.93
N THR A 98 0.58 6.39 -4.10
CA THR A 98 -0.07 6.00 -5.35
C THR A 98 0.94 5.65 -6.46
N ASP A 99 0.52 4.80 -7.39
CA ASP A 99 1.19 4.51 -8.67
C ASP A 99 0.39 5.06 -9.85
N ALA A 100 -0.81 5.60 -9.61
CA ALA A 100 -1.74 6.04 -10.64
C ALA A 100 -1.22 7.26 -11.44
N ARG A 101 -1.52 7.29 -12.74
CA ARG A 101 -1.02 8.32 -13.66
C ARG A 101 -1.41 9.75 -13.32
N TRP A 102 -2.49 9.96 -12.57
CA TRP A 102 -2.93 11.29 -12.17
C TRP A 102 -1.88 12.03 -11.30
N ARG A 103 -0.98 11.29 -10.62
CA ARG A 103 0.13 11.85 -9.83
C ARG A 103 0.99 12.86 -10.61
N ASN A 104 1.12 12.65 -11.93
CA ASN A 104 1.93 13.52 -12.78
C ASN A 104 1.44 14.98 -12.83
N ASN A 105 0.19 15.25 -12.41
CA ASN A 105 -0.31 16.63 -12.28
C ASN A 105 0.41 17.39 -11.16
N PHE A 106 1.04 16.70 -10.22
CA PHE A 106 1.75 17.27 -9.07
C PHE A 106 3.26 17.43 -9.29
N ARG A 107 3.77 17.09 -10.46
CA ARG A 107 5.19 17.29 -10.81
C ARG A 107 5.54 18.77 -10.87
N GLY A 108 6.49 19.22 -9.99
CA GLY A 108 6.82 20.62 -9.79
C GLY A 108 5.83 21.39 -8.91
N GLY A 109 4.94 20.65 -8.25
CA GLY A 109 3.93 21.17 -7.34
C GLY A 109 2.67 21.71 -8.02
N ALA A 110 1.52 21.48 -7.39
CA ALA A 110 0.22 21.99 -7.85
C ALA A 110 -0.69 22.31 -6.68
N ASP A 111 -1.59 23.27 -6.87
CA ASP A 111 -2.62 23.58 -5.91
C ASP A 111 -3.69 22.50 -5.91
N VAL A 112 -4.14 22.12 -4.72
CA VAL A 112 -5.13 21.06 -4.50
C VAL A 112 -6.04 21.41 -3.33
N GLU A 113 -7.34 21.21 -3.49
CA GLU A 113 -8.26 21.20 -2.36
C GLU A 113 -8.34 19.79 -1.80
N VAL A 114 -8.03 19.65 -0.52
CA VAL A 114 -8.09 18.39 0.23
C VAL A 114 -9.32 18.40 1.11
N THR A 115 -10.22 17.45 0.88
CA THR A 115 -11.35 17.21 1.80
C THR A 115 -10.98 16.01 2.68
N LEU A 116 -10.82 16.25 3.98
CA LEU A 116 -10.49 15.24 4.97
C LEU A 116 -11.32 15.48 6.23
N ASP A 117 -11.94 14.43 6.75
CA ASP A 117 -12.84 14.47 7.92
C ASP A 117 -13.93 15.57 7.82
N GLY A 118 -14.41 15.82 6.60
CA GLY A 118 -15.44 16.83 6.31
C GLY A 118 -14.93 18.25 6.17
N HIS A 119 -13.67 18.51 6.43
CA HIS A 119 -13.05 19.81 6.27
C HIS A 119 -12.36 19.93 4.92
N VAL A 120 -12.54 21.09 4.27
CA VAL A 120 -11.87 21.42 3.01
C VAL A 120 -10.71 22.35 3.31
N THR A 121 -9.51 21.94 2.92
CA THR A 121 -8.30 22.75 3.11
C THR A 121 -7.60 22.92 1.75
N ARG A 122 -7.17 24.15 1.45
CA ARG A 122 -6.32 24.42 0.30
C ARG A 122 -4.88 24.08 0.65
N MET A 123 -4.29 23.22 -0.13
CA MET A 123 -2.94 22.72 0.09
C MET A 123 -2.13 22.81 -1.20
N ARG A 124 -0.82 22.69 -1.07
CA ARG A 124 0.09 22.43 -2.17
C ARG A 124 0.45 20.95 -2.17
N GLY A 125 0.24 20.28 -3.29
CA GLY A 125 0.68 18.92 -3.51
C GLY A 125 1.99 18.90 -4.30
N GLU A 126 2.93 18.07 -3.88
CA GLU A 126 4.21 17.86 -4.55
C GLU A 126 4.45 16.38 -4.80
N LEU A 127 4.79 16.04 -6.03
CA LEU A 127 5.11 14.66 -6.40
C LEU A 127 6.52 14.29 -5.92
N LEU A 128 6.59 13.23 -5.12
CA LEU A 128 7.81 12.51 -4.78
C LEU A 128 7.80 11.19 -5.56
N ASP A 129 8.71 11.03 -6.53
CA ASP A 129 8.81 9.84 -7.39
C ASP A 129 10.23 9.24 -7.43
N ASP A 130 11.12 9.74 -6.60
CA ASP A 130 12.42 9.13 -6.35
C ASP A 130 12.25 7.87 -5.46
N PRO A 131 12.68 6.68 -5.93
CA PRO A 131 12.47 5.42 -5.21
C PRO A 131 13.08 5.39 -3.80
N GLU A 132 14.25 6.01 -3.60
CA GLU A 132 14.93 6.07 -2.30
C GLU A 132 14.16 6.94 -1.28
N THR A 133 13.51 8.00 -1.76
CA THR A 133 12.65 8.86 -0.95
C THR A 133 11.30 8.19 -0.65
N VAL A 134 10.75 7.45 -1.61
CA VAL A 134 9.39 6.87 -1.54
C VAL A 134 9.36 5.59 -0.71
N ALA A 135 10.37 4.72 -0.82
CA ALA A 135 10.40 3.44 -0.13
C ALA A 135 10.24 3.55 1.39
N PRO A 136 10.93 4.47 2.11
CA PRO A 136 10.71 4.66 3.54
C PRO A 136 9.28 5.10 3.91
N LEU A 137 8.59 5.85 3.04
CA LEU A 137 7.19 6.25 3.27
C LEU A 137 6.26 5.03 3.20
N TYR A 138 6.47 4.14 2.24
CA TYR A 138 5.73 2.89 2.13
C TYR A 138 6.03 1.96 3.31
N ALA A 139 7.29 1.83 3.75
CA ALA A 139 7.65 1.04 4.93
C ALA A 139 6.88 1.53 6.16
N ARG A 140 6.92 2.83 6.45
CA ARG A 140 6.20 3.43 7.58
C ARG A 140 4.68 3.25 7.49
N ALA A 141 4.11 3.35 6.30
CA ALA A 141 2.68 3.10 6.10
C ALA A 141 2.34 1.62 6.35
N ILE A 142 3.19 0.68 5.93
CA ILE A 142 3.01 -0.76 6.19
C ILE A 142 3.11 -1.04 7.70
N ASP A 143 4.10 -0.48 8.39
CA ASP A 143 4.26 -0.62 9.84
C ASP A 143 3.06 -0.06 10.60
N HIS A 144 2.57 1.12 10.19
CA HIS A 144 1.42 1.77 10.82
C HIS A 144 0.13 0.93 10.72
N PHE A 145 -0.13 0.32 9.57
CA PHE A 145 -1.35 -0.45 9.34
C PHE A 145 -1.21 -1.94 9.68
N GLY A 146 0.00 -2.46 9.71
CA GLY A 146 0.34 -3.88 9.66
C GLY A 146 0.07 -4.47 8.26
N VAL A 147 0.82 -5.49 7.87
CA VAL A 147 0.88 -6.04 6.50
C VAL A 147 -0.50 -6.33 5.91
N LYS A 148 -1.38 -7.04 6.63
CA LYS A 148 -2.72 -7.41 6.11
C LYS A 148 -3.61 -6.22 5.76
N ARG A 149 -3.56 -5.16 6.57
CA ARG A 149 -4.36 -3.96 6.34
C ARG A 149 -3.70 -3.05 5.31
N ALA A 150 -2.38 -2.95 5.36
CA ALA A 150 -1.58 -2.19 4.40
C ALA A 150 -1.83 -2.63 2.96
N GLN A 151 -1.92 -3.93 2.69
CA GLN A 151 -2.25 -4.44 1.35
C GLN A 151 -3.53 -3.81 0.79
N ARG A 152 -4.57 -3.68 1.60
CA ARG A 152 -5.85 -3.07 1.18
C ARG A 152 -5.77 -1.55 1.08
N MET A 153 -5.03 -0.91 2.00
CA MET A 153 -4.93 0.55 2.07
C MET A 153 -3.99 1.12 1.02
N LEU A 154 -2.93 0.40 0.68
CA LEU A 154 -1.93 0.81 -0.31
C LEU A 154 -2.21 0.25 -1.70
N GLY A 155 -3.16 -0.70 -1.83
CA GLY A 155 -3.39 -1.40 -3.09
C GLY A 155 -2.19 -2.24 -3.53
N LEU A 156 -1.51 -2.87 -2.58
CA LEU A 156 -0.32 -3.68 -2.81
C LEU A 156 -0.57 -5.13 -2.38
N LYS A 157 0.08 -6.07 -3.04
CA LYS A 157 0.30 -7.43 -2.55
C LYS A 157 1.66 -7.47 -1.88
N ILE A 158 1.72 -7.91 -0.64
CA ILE A 158 2.96 -8.03 0.14
C ILE A 158 3.14 -9.53 0.42
N HIS A 159 4.23 -10.09 -0.06
CA HIS A 159 4.49 -11.54 -0.01
C HIS A 159 5.26 -11.95 1.25
N THR A 160 5.59 -11.00 2.12
CA THR A 160 6.28 -11.23 3.40
C THR A 160 5.32 -11.10 4.58
N PRO A 161 5.53 -11.84 5.68
CA PRO A 161 4.70 -11.74 6.89
C PRO A 161 4.93 -10.45 7.69
N ALA A 162 6.06 -9.78 7.45
CA ALA A 162 6.47 -8.52 8.06
C ALA A 162 6.68 -7.45 6.98
N THR A 163 6.92 -6.21 7.40
CA THR A 163 7.30 -5.12 6.50
C THR A 163 8.54 -5.51 5.70
N PRO A 164 8.50 -5.43 4.36
CA PRO A 164 9.65 -5.71 3.52
C PRO A 164 10.83 -4.79 3.85
N ALA A 165 12.05 -5.27 3.61
CA ALA A 165 13.25 -4.45 3.72
C ALA A 165 13.17 -3.24 2.79
N THR A 166 13.82 -2.14 3.18
CA THR A 166 13.79 -0.87 2.42
C THR A 166 14.29 -1.05 1.00
N GLU A 167 15.30 -1.88 0.81
CA GLU A 167 15.89 -2.19 -0.51
C GLU A 167 14.86 -2.85 -1.44
N ALA A 168 14.07 -3.78 -0.91
CA ALA A 168 13.01 -4.45 -1.66
C ALA A 168 11.86 -3.49 -2.01
N LEU A 169 11.55 -2.54 -1.12
CA LEU A 169 10.58 -1.49 -1.39
C LEU A 169 11.11 -0.46 -2.40
N THR A 170 12.40 -0.14 -2.36
CA THR A 170 13.06 0.74 -3.35
C THR A 170 13.01 0.10 -4.74
N GLU A 171 13.31 -1.19 -4.84
CA GLU A 171 13.23 -1.91 -6.10
C GLU A 171 11.79 -1.95 -6.63
N ALA A 172 10.81 -2.25 -5.76
CA ALA A 172 9.39 -2.22 -6.11
C ALA A 172 8.95 -0.80 -6.52
N ALA A 173 9.40 0.25 -5.83
CA ALA A 173 9.09 1.63 -6.18
C ALA A 173 9.63 2.00 -7.57
N ARG A 174 10.84 1.57 -7.89
CA ARG A 174 11.45 1.77 -9.21
C ARG A 174 10.70 1.02 -10.31
N HIS A 175 10.40 -0.25 -10.08
CA HIS A 175 9.78 -1.12 -11.08
C HIS A 175 8.32 -0.73 -11.34
N TYR A 176 7.53 -0.49 -10.29
CA TYR A 176 6.11 -0.20 -10.38
C TYR A 176 5.78 1.29 -10.36
N HIS A 177 6.80 2.15 -10.34
CA HIS A 177 6.63 3.61 -10.27
C HIS A 177 5.77 4.04 -9.07
N LEU A 178 5.97 3.40 -7.91
CA LEU A 178 5.34 3.84 -6.67
C LEU A 178 5.79 5.27 -6.37
N SER A 179 4.87 6.08 -5.85
CA SER A 179 5.14 7.49 -5.59
C SER A 179 4.30 8.00 -4.43
N ALA A 180 4.63 9.16 -3.94
CA ALA A 180 3.88 9.87 -2.92
C ALA A 180 3.55 11.29 -3.40
N ILE A 181 2.39 11.80 -3.01
CA ILE A 181 2.08 13.22 -3.09
C ILE A 181 2.16 13.78 -1.68
N ARG A 182 3.14 14.61 -1.41
CA ARG A 182 3.24 15.35 -0.16
C ARG A 182 2.29 16.54 -0.21
N LEU A 183 1.49 16.71 0.85
CA LEU A 183 0.47 17.75 0.94
C LEU A 183 0.82 18.70 2.08
N THR A 184 1.09 19.96 1.76
CA THR A 184 1.44 21.01 2.72
C THR A 184 0.38 22.08 2.72
N VAL A 185 0.04 22.60 3.91
CA VAL A 185 -0.90 23.73 4.02
C VAL A 185 -0.26 24.94 3.36
N ARG A 186 -1.03 25.63 2.55
CA ARG A 186 -0.60 26.89 1.96
C ARG A 186 -0.73 28.00 3.00
N THR A 187 0.39 28.49 3.47
CA THR A 187 0.50 29.72 4.27
C THR A 187 0.23 30.96 3.42
#